data_76a9d43116d6793571a35c0d151962cf
#
_entry.id   76a9d43116d6793571a35c0d151962cf
#
_cell.length_a   1.000
_cell.length_b   1.000
_cell.length_c   1.000
_cell.angle_alpha   90.00
_cell.angle_beta   90.00
_cell.angle_gamma   90.00
#
_symmetry.space_group_name_H-M   'P 1'
#
loop_
_entity.id
_entity.type
_entity.pdbx_description
1 polymer ?
#
loop_
_entity_poly.entity_id
_entity_poly.type
_entity_poly.pdbx_seq_one_letter_code
_entity_poly.pdbx_strand_id
1 'polypeptide(L)'
;MLLALLFMRFEAIPSLRKLCRRLEKRRYAREICEFTGDRAPKHNTFSLFISRAGSDRIEGLFTGLRDQAFRMGIVDPEASVKVSLDSTFMKAYSRRGRKGGIGDRGARVGKTDRRNYELGWRVHTVASMSALPINYVVRAANVNDKDLVDPLLKQAPRLVKRYGKRISHVIADRQYYSADVFAAVRKLGAEPVIPYPSNVKDPLIDLWLTKRFKVKGDPRLVGLYRLRMSVERSFKAGKLELMMENLRWRGVAKVRMHVAICFACMYAVAILAHRIGRPELANSIAAFTY
;
A
#
# COMPACT_ATOMS: atom_id res chain seq x y z
N MET A 1 -8.79 -21.01 -3.92
CA MET A 1 -7.39 -20.57 -4.17
C MET A 1 -7.14 -19.12 -3.75
N LEU A 2 -7.96 -18.15 -4.21
CA LEU A 2 -7.79 -16.74 -3.85
C LEU A 2 -8.02 -16.52 -2.35
N LEU A 3 -9.07 -17.09 -1.77
CA LEU A 3 -9.32 -17.07 -0.32
C LEU A 3 -8.12 -17.60 0.48
N ALA A 4 -7.45 -18.64 0.00
CA ALA A 4 -6.26 -19.17 0.66
C ALA A 4 -5.06 -18.18 0.63
N LEU A 5 -4.94 -17.34 -0.38
CA LEU A 5 -3.94 -16.27 -0.40
C LEU A 5 -4.28 -15.14 0.57
N LEU A 6 -5.56 -14.79 0.75
CA LEU A 6 -6.02 -13.87 1.80
C LEU A 6 -5.80 -14.47 3.19
N PHE A 7 -6.26 -15.70 3.42
CA PHE A 7 -6.05 -16.46 4.65
C PHE A 7 -4.55 -16.51 5.04
N MET A 8 -3.67 -16.72 4.04
CA MET A 8 -2.22 -16.69 4.26
C MET A 8 -1.74 -15.36 4.87
N ARG A 9 -2.37 -14.23 4.52
CA ARG A 9 -2.00 -12.91 5.07
C ARG A 9 -2.56 -12.72 6.47
N PHE A 10 -3.84 -13.03 6.67
CA PHE A 10 -4.48 -12.93 7.98
C PHE A 10 -3.82 -13.81 9.04
N GLU A 11 -3.42 -15.02 8.67
CA GLU A 11 -2.71 -15.96 9.56
C GLU A 11 -1.19 -15.72 9.61
N ALA A 12 -0.70 -14.62 9.07
CA ALA A 12 0.74 -14.31 8.98
C ALA A 12 1.60 -15.50 8.50
N ILE A 13 1.10 -16.29 7.56
CA ILE A 13 1.81 -17.47 7.03
C ILE A 13 2.88 -17.02 6.03
N PRO A 14 4.18 -17.29 6.29
CA PRO A 14 5.25 -16.63 5.56
C PRO A 14 5.57 -17.23 4.17
N SER A 15 4.96 -18.36 3.78
CA SER A 15 5.24 -18.98 2.48
C SER A 15 4.15 -19.91 2.01
N LEU A 16 4.03 -20.11 0.70
CA LEU A 16 3.07 -21.06 0.11
C LEU A 16 3.28 -22.49 0.63
N ARG A 17 4.52 -22.91 0.90
CA ARG A 17 4.79 -24.25 1.48
C ARG A 17 4.23 -24.37 2.89
N LYS A 18 4.34 -23.31 3.72
CA LYS A 18 3.72 -23.30 5.06
C LYS A 18 2.20 -23.22 4.97
N LEU A 19 1.65 -22.47 3.99
CA LEU A 19 0.21 -22.47 3.71
C LEU A 19 -0.29 -23.88 3.39
N CYS A 20 0.36 -24.59 2.46
CA CYS A 20 -0.03 -25.98 2.14
C CYS A 20 -0.03 -26.88 3.37
N ARG A 21 1.01 -26.81 4.21
CA ARG A 21 1.08 -27.58 5.47
C ARG A 21 -0.03 -27.19 6.45
N ARG A 22 -0.40 -25.90 6.54
CA ARG A 22 -1.52 -25.44 7.38
C ARG A 22 -2.85 -26.02 6.88
N LEU A 23 -3.10 -25.92 5.57
CA LEU A 23 -4.29 -26.49 4.94
C LEU A 23 -4.37 -28.02 5.07
N GLU A 24 -3.23 -28.72 4.98
CA GLU A 24 -3.16 -30.17 5.14
C GLU A 24 -3.48 -30.61 6.58
N LYS A 25 -2.93 -29.90 7.58
CA LYS A 25 -3.05 -30.27 9.00
C LYS A 25 -4.34 -29.78 9.66
N ARG A 26 -4.99 -28.76 9.14
CA ARG A 26 -6.11 -28.08 9.82
C ARG A 26 -7.36 -28.05 8.95
N ARG A 27 -8.36 -28.82 9.36
CA ARG A 27 -9.67 -28.91 8.67
C ARG A 27 -10.32 -27.54 8.54
N TYR A 28 -10.41 -26.75 9.63
CA TYR A 28 -10.98 -25.40 9.60
C TYR A 28 -10.36 -24.49 8.55
N ALA A 29 -9.02 -24.58 8.34
CA ALA A 29 -8.33 -23.76 7.34
C ALA A 29 -8.76 -24.14 5.90
N ARG A 30 -9.02 -25.43 5.65
CA ARG A 30 -9.60 -25.87 4.36
C ARG A 30 -11.01 -25.36 4.17
N GLU A 31 -11.84 -25.46 5.20
CA GLU A 31 -13.23 -24.99 5.18
C GLU A 31 -13.31 -23.48 4.92
N ILE A 32 -12.55 -22.65 5.64
CA ILE A 32 -12.46 -21.19 5.39
C ILE A 32 -12.00 -20.90 3.94
N CYS A 33 -11.08 -21.70 3.40
CA CYS A 33 -10.60 -21.53 2.03
C CYS A 33 -11.48 -22.20 0.97
N GLU A 34 -12.63 -22.78 1.36
CA GLU A 34 -13.59 -23.47 0.48
C GLU A 34 -12.97 -24.64 -0.29
N PHE A 35 -12.06 -25.37 0.35
CA PHE A 35 -11.56 -26.63 -0.19
C PHE A 35 -12.40 -27.79 0.36
N THR A 36 -13.24 -28.35 -0.51
CA THR A 36 -14.23 -29.41 -0.16
C THR A 36 -13.62 -30.81 -0.07
N GLY A 37 -12.39 -31.01 -0.56
CA GLY A 37 -11.73 -32.32 -0.53
C GLY A 37 -10.87 -32.55 0.70
N ASP A 38 -10.56 -33.81 0.99
CA ASP A 38 -9.67 -34.21 2.09
C ASP A 38 -8.20 -33.80 1.86
N ARG A 39 -7.84 -33.51 0.63
CA ARG A 39 -6.48 -33.14 0.25
C ARG A 39 -6.34 -31.65 -0.02
N ALA A 40 -5.38 -31.01 0.65
CA ALA A 40 -5.01 -29.63 0.38
C ALA A 40 -4.28 -29.48 -0.98
N PRO A 41 -4.46 -28.36 -1.69
CA PRO A 41 -3.68 -28.06 -2.89
C PRO A 41 -2.17 -28.02 -2.58
N LYS A 42 -1.38 -28.61 -3.47
CA LYS A 42 0.09 -28.63 -3.36
C LYS A 42 0.68 -27.25 -3.72
N HIS A 43 1.91 -27.00 -3.28
CA HIS A 43 2.64 -25.76 -3.57
C HIS A 43 2.68 -25.41 -5.07
N ASN A 44 2.89 -26.41 -5.93
CA ASN A 44 2.91 -26.21 -7.39
C ASN A 44 1.56 -25.72 -7.93
N THR A 45 0.45 -26.20 -7.38
CA THR A 45 -0.90 -25.77 -7.75
C THR A 45 -1.10 -24.28 -7.46
N PHE A 46 -0.65 -23.80 -6.28
CA PHE A 46 -0.66 -22.36 -5.96
C PHE A 46 0.25 -21.55 -6.89
N SER A 47 1.45 -22.05 -7.20
CA SER A 47 2.38 -21.37 -8.11
C SER A 47 1.81 -21.24 -9.52
N LEU A 48 1.17 -22.31 -10.03
CA LEU A 48 0.48 -22.29 -11.32
C LEU A 48 -0.74 -21.35 -11.31
N PHE A 49 -1.54 -21.38 -10.23
CA PHE A 49 -2.68 -20.46 -10.07
C PHE A 49 -2.21 -19.01 -10.14
N ILE A 50 -1.18 -18.62 -9.36
CA ILE A 50 -0.64 -17.26 -9.35
C ILE A 50 -0.13 -16.86 -10.74
N SER A 51 0.55 -17.76 -11.45
CA SER A 51 1.07 -17.47 -12.78
C SER A 51 -0.05 -17.33 -13.83
N ARG A 52 -1.11 -18.15 -13.74
CA ARG A 52 -2.26 -18.11 -14.67
C ARG A 52 -3.23 -16.97 -14.36
N ALA A 53 -3.45 -16.66 -13.09
CA ALA A 53 -4.31 -15.55 -12.68
C ALA A 53 -3.78 -14.22 -13.21
N GLY A 54 -2.47 -14.04 -13.24
CA GLY A 54 -1.85 -12.77 -13.64
C GLY A 54 -2.05 -11.65 -12.61
N SER A 55 -1.31 -10.54 -12.79
CA SER A 55 -1.39 -9.40 -11.88
C SER A 55 -2.78 -8.75 -11.89
N ASP A 56 -3.35 -8.57 -13.07
CA ASP A 56 -4.56 -7.76 -13.25
C ASP A 56 -5.79 -8.36 -12.56
N ARG A 57 -5.96 -9.70 -12.59
CA ARG A 57 -7.05 -10.37 -11.89
C ARG A 57 -6.91 -10.29 -10.37
N ILE A 58 -5.68 -10.41 -9.85
CA ILE A 58 -5.45 -10.31 -8.40
C ILE A 58 -5.56 -8.85 -7.95
N GLU A 59 -5.08 -7.89 -8.73
CA GLU A 59 -5.31 -6.48 -8.47
C GLU A 59 -6.78 -6.11 -8.60
N GLY A 60 -7.54 -6.82 -9.44
CA GLY A 60 -9.00 -6.72 -9.54
C GLY A 60 -9.72 -6.99 -8.21
N LEU A 61 -9.20 -7.89 -7.36
CA LEU A 61 -9.73 -8.09 -6.02
C LEU A 61 -9.58 -6.84 -5.14
N PHE A 62 -8.38 -6.27 -5.12
CA PHE A 62 -8.13 -5.02 -4.38
C PHE A 62 -9.05 -3.90 -4.87
N THR A 63 -9.15 -3.72 -6.20
CA THR A 63 -9.98 -2.66 -6.77
C THR A 63 -11.47 -2.89 -6.48
N GLY A 64 -11.95 -4.11 -6.55
CA GLY A 64 -13.35 -4.45 -6.24
C GLY A 64 -13.72 -4.17 -4.79
N LEU A 65 -12.88 -4.59 -3.83
CA LEU A 65 -13.11 -4.31 -2.40
C LEU A 65 -12.99 -2.81 -2.09
N ARG A 66 -12.02 -2.12 -2.68
CA ARG A 66 -11.91 -0.66 -2.56
C ARG A 66 -13.17 0.03 -3.08
N ASP A 67 -13.63 -0.34 -4.27
CA ASP A 67 -14.81 0.24 -4.89
C ASP A 67 -16.07 -0.03 -4.05
N GLN A 68 -16.17 -1.21 -3.45
CA GLN A 68 -17.24 -1.51 -2.49
C GLN A 68 -17.16 -0.61 -1.24
N ALA A 69 -15.97 -0.43 -0.66
CA ALA A 69 -15.78 0.42 0.51
C ALA A 69 -16.13 1.90 0.22
N PHE A 70 -15.83 2.40 -0.99
CA PHE A 70 -16.27 3.73 -1.41
C PHE A 70 -17.81 3.84 -1.48
N ARG A 71 -18.50 2.83 -2.06
CA ARG A 71 -19.97 2.81 -2.13
C ARG A 71 -20.63 2.75 -0.76
N MET A 72 -19.99 2.09 0.20
CA MET A 72 -20.45 1.99 1.58
C MET A 72 -20.12 3.24 2.42
N GLY A 73 -19.41 4.25 1.87
CA GLY A 73 -18.99 5.45 2.62
C GLY A 73 -17.89 5.21 3.65
N ILE A 74 -17.20 4.06 3.60
CA ILE A 74 -16.11 3.70 4.54
C ILE A 74 -14.86 4.53 4.27
N VAL A 75 -14.60 4.84 3.01
CA VAL A 75 -13.42 5.65 2.61
C VAL A 75 -13.82 7.11 2.61
N ASP A 76 -13.39 7.82 3.64
CA ASP A 76 -13.63 9.26 3.85
C ASP A 76 -15.07 9.66 3.50
N PRO A 77 -16.02 9.71 4.46
CA PRO A 77 -17.44 9.92 4.19
C PRO A 77 -17.74 11.25 3.50
N GLU A 78 -16.85 12.24 3.65
CA GLU A 78 -17.00 13.57 3.06
C GLU A 78 -16.84 13.56 1.52
N ALA A 79 -17.49 14.51 0.86
CA ALA A 79 -17.32 14.73 -0.59
C ALA A 79 -15.91 15.20 -0.96
N SER A 80 -15.19 15.82 0.00
CA SER A 80 -13.85 16.39 -0.14
C SER A 80 -12.83 15.47 0.53
N VAL A 81 -12.14 14.65 -0.25
CA VAL A 81 -11.16 13.68 0.23
C VAL A 81 -9.78 14.33 0.39
N LYS A 82 -9.18 14.20 1.56
CA LYS A 82 -7.77 14.48 1.78
C LYS A 82 -6.98 13.20 1.57
N VAL A 83 -5.85 13.27 0.88
CA VAL A 83 -5.02 12.09 0.64
C VAL A 83 -3.60 12.31 1.10
N SER A 84 -2.98 11.28 1.62
CA SER A 84 -1.54 11.27 1.90
C SER A 84 -0.79 10.40 0.91
N LEU A 85 0.39 10.89 0.51
CA LEU A 85 1.29 10.26 -0.42
C LEU A 85 2.60 9.91 0.29
N ASP A 86 3.02 8.66 0.18
CA ASP A 86 4.29 8.19 0.71
C ASP A 86 4.75 6.92 0.00
N SER A 87 5.99 6.52 0.24
CA SER A 87 6.55 5.29 -0.31
C SER A 87 7.20 4.44 0.77
N THR A 88 7.18 3.13 0.54
CA THR A 88 7.86 2.18 1.42
C THR A 88 8.74 1.22 0.63
N PHE A 89 9.90 0.88 1.21
CA PHE A 89 10.82 -0.07 0.65
C PHE A 89 10.39 -1.51 0.97
N MET A 90 10.55 -2.41 -0.01
CA MET A 90 10.35 -3.84 0.14
C MET A 90 11.59 -4.58 -0.38
N LYS A 91 12.24 -5.33 0.49
CA LYS A 91 13.42 -6.13 0.14
C LYS A 91 13.08 -7.20 -0.89
N ALA A 92 13.85 -7.29 -1.97
CA ALA A 92 13.65 -8.32 -2.99
C ALA A 92 13.96 -9.71 -2.44
N TYR A 93 13.17 -10.70 -2.86
CA TYR A 93 13.45 -12.12 -2.59
C TYR A 93 14.57 -12.61 -3.54
N SER A 94 15.70 -11.95 -3.48
CA SER A 94 16.88 -12.26 -4.28
C SER A 94 18.11 -11.66 -3.63
N ARG A 95 19.24 -12.35 -3.78
CA ARG A 95 20.56 -11.82 -3.39
C ARG A 95 21.38 -11.58 -4.65
N ARG A 96 22.33 -10.68 -4.58
CA ARG A 96 23.38 -10.58 -5.60
C ARG A 96 24.14 -11.91 -5.61
N GLY A 97 24.21 -12.57 -6.75
CA GLY A 97 25.06 -13.74 -6.94
C GLY A 97 26.54 -13.39 -6.86
N ARG A 98 27.41 -14.38 -6.55
CA ARG A 98 28.87 -14.19 -6.49
C ARG A 98 29.45 -13.61 -7.80
N LYS A 99 28.83 -13.89 -8.95
CA LYS A 99 29.23 -13.38 -10.28
C LYS A 99 28.48 -12.10 -10.70
N GLY A 100 27.95 -11.32 -9.75
CA GLY A 100 27.22 -10.07 -10.02
C GLY A 100 25.80 -10.22 -10.57
N GLY A 101 25.31 -11.44 -10.82
CA GLY A 101 23.95 -11.68 -11.30
C GLY A 101 22.90 -11.40 -10.21
N ILE A 102 21.75 -10.87 -10.60
CA ILE A 102 20.60 -10.62 -9.73
C ILE A 102 19.49 -11.60 -10.11
N GLY A 103 19.06 -12.45 -9.17
CA GLY A 103 18.00 -13.44 -9.41
C GLY A 103 16.62 -12.80 -9.67
N ASP A 104 16.38 -11.57 -9.24
CA ASP A 104 15.24 -10.74 -9.60
C ASP A 104 15.69 -9.57 -10.48
N ARG A 105 15.64 -9.77 -11.79
CA ARG A 105 16.18 -8.82 -12.79
C ARG A 105 15.50 -7.46 -12.79
N GLY A 106 14.29 -7.36 -12.26
CA GLY A 106 13.54 -6.10 -12.17
C GLY A 106 13.86 -5.28 -10.92
N ALA A 107 14.38 -5.91 -9.87
CA ALA A 107 14.77 -5.23 -8.64
C ALA A 107 16.05 -4.40 -8.83
N ARG A 108 16.16 -3.30 -8.08
CA ARG A 108 17.36 -2.43 -8.07
C ARG A 108 17.76 -2.11 -6.65
N VAL A 109 18.99 -1.72 -6.48
CA VAL A 109 19.50 -1.23 -5.20
C VAL A 109 18.94 0.16 -4.95
N GLY A 110 18.27 0.32 -3.82
CA GLY A 110 17.72 1.59 -3.37
C GLY A 110 17.96 1.81 -1.90
N LYS A 111 17.77 3.03 -1.44
CA LYS A 111 17.94 3.43 -0.06
C LYS A 111 16.78 2.90 0.79
N THR A 112 17.11 2.19 1.88
CA THR A 112 16.11 1.64 2.83
C THR A 112 15.83 2.62 3.96
N ASP A 113 16.91 3.13 4.54
CA ASP A 113 16.94 4.14 5.60
C ASP A 113 18.05 5.16 5.31
N ARG A 114 18.48 5.94 6.28
CA ARG A 114 19.45 7.01 6.09
C ARG A 114 20.83 6.56 5.60
N ARG A 115 21.23 5.31 5.81
CA ARG A 115 22.59 4.81 5.55
C ARG A 115 22.65 3.51 4.76
N ASN A 116 21.57 2.72 4.77
CA ASN A 116 21.55 1.40 4.16
C ASN A 116 20.99 1.41 2.74
N TYR A 117 21.59 0.58 1.89
CA TYR A 117 21.17 0.35 0.52
C TYR A 117 20.96 -1.15 0.32
N GLU A 118 19.78 -1.53 -0.12
CA GLU A 118 19.44 -2.92 -0.37
C GLU A 118 18.79 -3.12 -1.73
N LEU A 119 18.88 -4.36 -2.25
CA LEU A 119 18.18 -4.76 -3.46
C LEU A 119 16.69 -4.89 -3.16
N GLY A 120 15.84 -4.16 -3.89
CA GLY A 120 14.42 -4.19 -3.59
C GLY A 120 13.53 -3.46 -4.58
N TRP A 121 12.32 -3.29 -4.11
CA TRP A 121 11.21 -2.60 -4.75
C TRP A 121 10.75 -1.46 -3.86
N ARG A 122 10.09 -0.48 -4.44
CA ARG A 122 9.44 0.59 -3.71
C ARG A 122 7.96 0.62 -4.06
N VAL A 123 7.13 0.69 -3.03
CA VAL A 123 5.67 0.80 -3.16
C VAL A 123 5.29 2.22 -2.82
N HIS A 124 4.82 2.95 -3.81
CA HIS A 124 4.30 4.30 -3.66
C HIS A 124 2.79 4.21 -3.53
N THR A 125 2.22 4.88 -2.54
CA THR A 125 0.80 4.73 -2.20
C THR A 125 0.16 6.09 -1.96
N VAL A 126 -1.03 6.26 -2.51
CA VAL A 126 -1.98 7.30 -2.13
C VAL A 126 -2.97 6.66 -1.17
N ALA A 127 -3.03 7.14 0.07
CA ALA A 127 -3.94 6.65 1.09
C ALA A 127 -4.94 7.73 1.51
N SER A 128 -6.15 7.31 1.87
CA SER A 128 -7.18 8.15 2.49
C SER A 128 -6.84 8.48 3.94
N MET A 129 -7.58 9.39 4.55
CA MET A 129 -7.45 9.69 5.97
C MET A 129 -7.90 8.53 6.86
N SER A 130 -8.75 7.63 6.33
CA SER A 130 -9.11 6.34 6.96
C SER A 130 -7.98 5.31 6.92
N ALA A 131 -6.76 5.68 6.53
CA ALA A 131 -5.61 4.81 6.39
C ALA A 131 -5.78 3.65 5.38
N LEU A 132 -6.71 3.77 4.44
CA LEU A 132 -6.96 2.79 3.38
C LEU A 132 -6.28 3.22 2.07
N PRO A 133 -5.55 2.32 1.39
CA PRO A 133 -4.84 2.63 0.15
C PRO A 133 -5.81 2.86 -1.01
N ILE A 134 -5.88 4.08 -1.55
CA ILE A 134 -6.73 4.41 -2.71
C ILE A 134 -6.10 3.90 -4.01
N ASN A 135 -4.80 4.13 -4.17
CA ASN A 135 -4.03 3.73 -5.34
C ASN A 135 -2.58 3.45 -4.95
N TYR A 136 -1.90 2.64 -5.73
CA TYR A 136 -0.48 2.35 -5.53
C TYR A 136 0.25 2.04 -6.83
N VAL A 137 1.57 2.21 -6.81
CA VAL A 137 2.49 1.83 -7.88
C VAL A 137 3.70 1.12 -7.29
N VAL A 138 4.11 0.02 -7.89
CA VAL A 138 5.35 -0.69 -7.53
C VAL A 138 6.41 -0.41 -8.58
N ARG A 139 7.58 0.01 -8.16
CA ARG A 139 8.74 0.29 -9.01
C ARG A 139 10.02 -0.27 -8.40
N ALA A 140 11.07 -0.34 -9.20
CA ALA A 140 12.41 -0.64 -8.71
C ALA A 140 12.85 0.40 -7.66
N ALA A 141 13.60 -0.03 -6.65
CA ALA A 141 13.89 0.81 -5.48
C ALA A 141 14.78 2.04 -5.75
N ASN A 142 15.38 2.14 -6.95
CA ASN A 142 16.20 3.29 -7.37
C ASN A 142 15.41 4.39 -8.09
N VAL A 143 14.13 4.19 -8.35
CA VAL A 143 13.28 5.22 -8.98
C VAL A 143 13.00 6.33 -7.98
N ASN A 144 13.07 7.58 -8.43
CA ASN A 144 12.81 8.74 -7.60
C ASN A 144 11.33 8.84 -7.26
N ASP A 145 11.00 9.15 -6.02
CA ASP A 145 9.62 9.26 -5.54
C ASP A 145 8.82 10.36 -6.27
N LYS A 146 9.49 11.46 -6.64
CA LYS A 146 8.86 12.59 -7.35
C LYS A 146 8.34 12.22 -8.75
N ASP A 147 9.05 11.34 -9.47
CA ASP A 147 8.69 10.92 -10.83
C ASP A 147 7.40 10.10 -10.88
N LEU A 148 6.95 9.60 -9.72
CA LEU A 148 5.76 8.76 -9.60
C LEU A 148 4.53 9.50 -9.07
N VAL A 149 4.68 10.76 -8.69
CA VAL A 149 3.54 11.58 -8.23
C VAL A 149 2.50 11.73 -9.34
N ASP A 150 2.93 12.08 -10.55
CA ASP A 150 2.03 12.28 -11.69
C ASP A 150 1.24 11.00 -12.07
N PRO A 151 1.84 9.80 -12.25
CA PRO A 151 1.08 8.58 -12.50
C PRO A 151 0.11 8.21 -11.38
N LEU A 152 0.49 8.42 -10.13
CA LEU A 152 -0.36 8.15 -8.96
C LEU A 152 -1.54 9.12 -8.90
N LEU A 153 -1.27 10.41 -9.07
CA LEU A 153 -2.28 11.46 -9.01
C LEU A 153 -3.19 11.49 -10.24
N LYS A 154 -2.77 11.01 -11.43
CA LYS A 154 -3.66 10.89 -12.59
C LYS A 154 -4.81 9.90 -12.38
N GLN A 155 -4.57 8.84 -11.62
CA GLN A 155 -5.55 7.78 -11.40
C GLN A 155 -6.46 8.04 -10.20
N ALA A 156 -5.91 8.53 -9.09
CA ALA A 156 -6.65 8.74 -7.85
C ALA A 156 -7.86 9.69 -7.99
N PRO A 157 -7.75 10.86 -8.65
CA PRO A 157 -8.90 11.76 -8.85
C PRO A 157 -10.01 11.15 -9.70
N ARG A 158 -9.64 10.44 -10.78
CA ARG A 158 -10.61 9.75 -11.63
C ARG A 158 -11.38 8.69 -10.86
N LEU A 159 -10.70 8.03 -9.95
CA LEU A 159 -11.30 7.01 -9.10
C LEU A 159 -12.29 7.63 -8.12
N VAL A 160 -11.88 8.62 -7.33
CA VAL A 160 -12.76 9.22 -6.31
C VAL A 160 -13.96 9.94 -6.95
N LYS A 161 -13.79 10.52 -8.14
CA LYS A 161 -14.86 11.17 -8.91
C LYS A 161 -16.00 10.21 -9.27
N ARG A 162 -15.75 8.92 -9.48
CA ARG A 162 -16.79 7.89 -9.72
C ARG A 162 -17.78 7.78 -8.55
N TYR A 163 -17.39 8.24 -7.36
CA TYR A 163 -18.19 8.20 -6.14
C TYR A 163 -18.65 9.60 -5.70
N GLY A 164 -18.69 10.57 -6.63
CA GLY A 164 -19.09 11.95 -6.35
C GLY A 164 -18.11 12.73 -5.47
N LYS A 165 -16.86 12.25 -5.36
CA LYS A 165 -15.83 12.83 -4.49
C LYS A 165 -14.76 13.57 -5.29
N ARG A 166 -14.10 14.54 -4.63
CA ARG A 166 -12.92 15.25 -5.17
C ARG A 166 -11.77 15.21 -4.18
N ILE A 167 -10.54 15.18 -4.67
CA ILE A 167 -9.37 15.37 -3.82
C ILE A 167 -9.22 16.87 -3.55
N SER A 168 -9.18 17.25 -2.28
CA SER A 168 -8.99 18.63 -1.86
C SER A 168 -7.56 18.94 -1.43
N HIS A 169 -6.87 17.99 -0.81
CA HIS A 169 -5.49 18.17 -0.33
C HIS A 169 -4.67 16.95 -0.64
N VAL A 170 -3.42 17.17 -1.03
CA VAL A 170 -2.39 16.11 -1.18
C VAL A 170 -1.28 16.39 -0.18
N ILE A 171 -1.15 15.50 0.79
CA ILE A 171 -0.23 15.63 1.92
C ILE A 171 0.93 14.67 1.70
N ALA A 172 2.16 15.17 1.70
CA ALA A 172 3.34 14.32 1.51
C ALA A 172 4.53 14.81 2.35
N ASP A 173 5.58 14.00 2.42
CA ASP A 173 6.77 14.41 3.14
C ASP A 173 7.62 15.39 2.30
N ARG A 174 8.62 16.01 2.92
CA ARG A 174 9.52 17.00 2.27
C ARG A 174 10.31 16.44 1.07
N GLN A 175 10.42 15.12 0.92
CA GLN A 175 11.10 14.50 -0.22
C GLN A 175 10.32 14.73 -1.52
N TYR A 176 9.01 14.95 -1.42
CA TYR A 176 8.14 15.27 -2.56
C TYR A 176 8.15 16.76 -2.92
N TYR A 177 8.85 17.62 -2.16
CA TYR A 177 8.87 19.04 -2.45
C TYR A 177 9.56 19.34 -3.78
N SER A 178 8.83 19.84 -4.75
CA SER A 178 9.31 20.35 -6.04
C SER A 178 8.23 21.15 -6.75
N ALA A 179 8.62 22.09 -7.61
CA ALA A 179 7.67 22.91 -8.40
C ALA A 179 6.74 22.03 -9.24
N ASP A 180 7.26 20.96 -9.86
CA ASP A 180 6.48 20.05 -10.70
C ASP A 180 5.40 19.29 -9.89
N VAL A 181 5.73 18.84 -8.68
CA VAL A 181 4.75 18.18 -7.78
C VAL A 181 3.67 19.17 -7.37
N PHE A 182 4.05 20.41 -7.00
CA PHE A 182 3.07 21.45 -6.65
C PHE A 182 2.18 21.78 -7.84
N ALA A 183 2.73 21.92 -9.05
CA ALA A 183 1.96 22.16 -10.28
C ALA A 183 1.02 20.99 -10.58
N ALA A 184 1.49 19.74 -10.48
CA ALA A 184 0.67 18.56 -10.69
C ALA A 184 -0.51 18.48 -9.71
N VAL A 185 -0.29 18.79 -8.43
CA VAL A 185 -1.36 18.79 -7.41
C VAL A 185 -2.36 19.92 -7.68
N ARG A 186 -1.89 21.15 -7.96
CA ARG A 186 -2.76 22.29 -8.26
C ARG A 186 -3.60 22.08 -9.52
N LYS A 187 -3.04 21.42 -10.54
CA LYS A 187 -3.78 21.04 -11.77
C LYS A 187 -4.99 20.15 -11.50
N LEU A 188 -5.01 19.42 -10.38
CA LEU A 188 -6.16 18.63 -9.94
C LEU A 188 -7.22 19.45 -9.18
N GLY A 189 -6.99 20.73 -8.95
CA GLY A 189 -7.81 21.56 -8.07
C GLY A 189 -7.61 21.25 -6.59
N ALA A 190 -6.47 20.62 -6.23
CA ALA A 190 -6.12 20.26 -4.87
C ALA A 190 -5.01 21.15 -4.31
N GLU A 191 -4.97 21.28 -2.99
CA GLU A 191 -3.92 22.01 -2.29
C GLU A 191 -2.76 21.07 -1.88
N PRO A 192 -1.50 21.38 -2.26
CA PRO A 192 -0.34 20.62 -1.80
C PRO A 192 0.03 21.02 -0.37
N VAL A 193 0.19 20.04 0.52
CA VAL A 193 0.63 20.19 1.91
C VAL A 193 1.94 19.43 2.09
N ILE A 194 3.04 20.03 1.65
CA ILE A 194 4.37 19.41 1.55
C ILE A 194 5.41 20.38 2.13
N PRO A 195 6.05 20.05 3.27
CA PRO A 195 7.02 20.93 3.88
C PRO A 195 8.23 21.17 2.98
N TYR A 196 8.73 22.40 2.96
CA TYR A 196 9.96 22.68 2.23
C TYR A 196 11.22 22.21 3.01
N PRO A 197 12.28 21.78 2.32
CA PRO A 197 13.57 21.50 2.93
C PRO A 197 14.33 22.77 3.29
N SER A 198 15.20 22.71 4.29
CA SER A 198 15.90 23.88 4.87
C SER A 198 16.82 24.66 3.93
N ASN A 199 17.12 24.13 2.75
CA ASN A 199 17.96 24.76 1.73
C ASN A 199 17.18 25.55 0.67
N VAL A 200 15.85 25.68 0.80
CA VAL A 200 15.04 26.45 -0.12
C VAL A 200 15.02 27.92 0.32
N LYS A 201 15.34 28.83 -0.61
CA LYS A 201 15.33 30.29 -0.36
C LYS A 201 13.94 30.88 -0.49
N ASP A 202 13.22 30.53 -1.57
CA ASP A 202 11.85 31.01 -1.85
C ASP A 202 10.86 29.83 -1.74
N PRO A 203 10.25 29.60 -0.57
CA PRO A 203 9.35 28.48 -0.38
C PRO A 203 7.99 28.71 -1.05
N LEU A 204 7.50 27.64 -1.72
CA LEU A 204 6.18 27.62 -2.37
C LEU A 204 5.01 27.58 -1.38
N ILE A 205 5.28 27.36 -0.10
CA ILE A 205 4.30 27.16 0.96
C ILE A 205 4.93 27.51 2.32
N ASP A 206 4.14 28.09 3.22
CA ASP A 206 4.56 28.36 4.59
C ASP A 206 4.42 27.12 5.48
N LEU A 207 5.25 26.11 5.23
CA LEU A 207 5.28 24.87 5.99
C LEU A 207 6.68 24.25 5.94
N TRP A 208 7.33 24.07 7.09
CA TRP A 208 8.68 23.50 7.17
C TRP A 208 8.89 22.56 8.35
N LEU A 209 9.97 21.79 8.32
CA LEU A 209 10.40 20.91 9.41
C LEU A 209 11.64 21.49 10.09
N THR A 210 11.58 21.60 11.41
CA THR A 210 12.75 21.95 12.23
C THR A 210 13.78 20.82 12.24
N LYS A 211 14.99 21.09 12.78
CA LYS A 211 16.05 20.09 13.00
C LYS A 211 15.57 18.89 13.86
N ARG A 212 14.58 19.10 14.73
CA ARG A 212 13.94 18.06 15.56
C ARG A 212 12.69 17.44 14.91
N PHE A 213 12.52 17.59 13.60
CA PHE A 213 11.37 17.11 12.83
C PHE A 213 10.00 17.63 13.29
N LYS A 214 9.96 18.71 14.08
CA LYS A 214 8.71 19.39 14.40
C LYS A 214 8.27 20.21 13.21
N VAL A 215 7.01 20.06 12.81
CA VAL A 215 6.42 20.87 11.74
C VAL A 215 6.07 22.27 12.27
N LYS A 216 6.36 23.31 11.48
CA LYS A 216 6.06 24.71 11.74
C LYS A 216 5.59 25.40 10.47
N GLY A 217 4.98 26.56 10.58
CA GLY A 217 4.43 27.37 9.51
C GLY A 217 3.01 27.80 9.80
N ASP A 218 2.23 28.04 8.75
CA ASP A 218 0.79 28.33 8.85
C ASP A 218 0.09 27.26 9.73
N PRO A 219 -0.60 27.67 10.81
CA PRO A 219 -1.27 26.75 11.73
C PRO A 219 -2.25 25.77 11.04
N ARG A 220 -2.95 26.23 9.99
CA ARG A 220 -3.86 25.41 9.18
C ARG A 220 -3.09 24.31 8.46
N LEU A 221 -1.97 24.65 7.81
CA LEU A 221 -1.13 23.69 7.10
C LEU A 221 -0.44 22.70 8.06
N VAL A 222 -0.02 23.17 9.22
CA VAL A 222 0.52 22.33 10.30
C VAL A 222 -0.51 21.29 10.75
N GLY A 223 -1.76 21.71 10.94
CA GLY A 223 -2.87 20.81 11.28
C GLY A 223 -3.11 19.76 10.20
N LEU A 224 -3.16 20.17 8.93
CA LEU A 224 -3.33 19.28 7.79
C LEU A 224 -2.16 18.30 7.64
N TYR A 225 -0.93 18.76 7.81
CA TYR A 225 0.26 17.91 7.67
C TYR A 225 0.30 16.73 8.66
N ARG A 226 -0.28 16.90 9.85
CA ARG A 226 -0.40 15.81 10.84
C ARG A 226 -1.20 14.62 10.32
N LEU A 227 -2.11 14.87 9.36
CA LEU A 227 -2.90 13.81 8.73
C LEU A 227 -2.05 12.85 7.87
N ARG A 228 -0.79 13.19 7.56
CA ARG A 228 0.16 12.31 6.87
C ARG A 228 0.35 10.97 7.58
N MET A 229 0.13 10.94 8.87
CA MET A 229 0.16 9.69 9.66
C MET A 229 -0.78 8.60 9.11
N SER A 230 -1.78 8.94 8.28
CA SER A 230 -2.71 7.96 7.70
C SER A 230 -2.00 6.96 6.78
N VAL A 231 -1.11 7.41 5.88
CA VAL A 231 -0.37 6.52 5.00
C VAL A 231 0.68 5.70 5.76
N GLU A 232 1.28 6.27 6.81
CA GLU A 232 2.18 5.52 7.69
C GLU A 232 1.45 4.39 8.41
N ARG A 233 0.21 4.63 8.87
CA ARG A 233 -0.65 3.58 9.46
C ARG A 233 -0.98 2.49 8.44
N SER A 234 -1.30 2.85 7.18
CA SER A 234 -1.49 1.87 6.11
C SER A 234 -0.27 0.96 5.94
N PHE A 235 0.94 1.55 5.88
CA PHE A 235 2.16 0.76 5.74
C PHE A 235 2.45 -0.08 6.97
N LYS A 236 2.22 0.46 8.18
CA LYS A 236 2.41 -0.27 9.43
C LYS A 236 1.52 -1.52 9.47
N ALA A 237 0.23 -1.39 9.17
CA ALA A 237 -0.70 -2.51 9.12
C ALA A 237 -0.26 -3.55 8.06
N GLY A 238 0.10 -3.10 6.84
CA GLY A 238 0.60 -3.99 5.79
C GLY A 238 1.86 -4.76 6.19
N LYS A 239 2.81 -4.09 6.82
CA LYS A 239 4.11 -4.68 7.18
C LYS A 239 4.02 -5.62 8.37
N LEU A 240 3.41 -5.16 9.47
CA LEU A 240 3.43 -5.88 10.75
C LEU A 240 2.36 -6.98 10.81
N GLU A 241 1.16 -6.70 10.29
CA GLU A 241 0.02 -7.60 10.45
C GLU A 241 -0.23 -8.49 9.23
N LEU A 242 0.08 -7.99 8.01
CA LEU A 242 -0.16 -8.71 6.75
C LEU A 242 1.11 -9.24 6.07
N MET A 243 2.26 -9.17 6.75
CA MET A 243 3.54 -9.64 6.23
C MET A 243 3.94 -9.05 4.88
N MET A 244 3.61 -7.79 4.62
CA MET A 244 3.92 -7.13 3.34
C MET A 244 5.43 -7.10 3.05
N GLU A 245 6.28 -7.01 4.09
CA GLU A 245 7.76 -7.06 3.94
C GLU A 245 8.29 -8.47 3.64
N ASN A 246 7.51 -9.51 3.91
CA ASN A 246 7.92 -10.89 3.66
C ASN A 246 7.67 -11.30 2.20
N LEU A 247 8.27 -10.57 1.29
CA LEU A 247 8.18 -10.84 -0.14
C LEU A 247 8.89 -12.15 -0.47
N ARG A 248 8.17 -13.13 -1.07
CA ARG A 248 8.70 -14.42 -1.52
C ARG A 248 8.59 -14.62 -3.02
N TRP A 249 8.19 -13.60 -3.73
CA TRP A 249 7.98 -13.62 -5.18
C TRP A 249 8.99 -12.71 -5.89
N ARG A 250 9.25 -13.00 -7.16
CA ARG A 250 10.19 -12.27 -8.02
C ARG A 250 9.46 -11.68 -9.21
N GLY A 251 9.94 -10.55 -9.70
CA GLY A 251 9.38 -9.81 -10.82
C GLY A 251 8.25 -8.88 -10.41
N VAL A 252 8.20 -7.70 -11.03
CA VAL A 252 7.28 -6.61 -10.69
C VAL A 252 5.83 -7.04 -10.65
N ALA A 253 5.37 -7.85 -11.62
CA ALA A 253 3.99 -8.33 -11.66
C ALA A 253 3.60 -9.10 -10.38
N LYS A 254 4.45 -10.03 -9.93
CA LYS A 254 4.18 -10.80 -8.71
C LYS A 254 4.34 -9.96 -7.44
N VAL A 255 5.21 -8.95 -7.45
CA VAL A 255 5.32 -7.99 -6.34
C VAL A 255 4.04 -7.14 -6.24
N ARG A 256 3.50 -6.67 -7.38
CA ARG A 256 2.19 -5.98 -7.45
C ARG A 256 1.08 -6.85 -6.86
N MET A 257 1.00 -8.13 -7.26
CA MET A 257 0.04 -9.09 -6.70
C MET A 257 0.16 -9.21 -5.17
N HIS A 258 1.38 -9.30 -4.66
CA HIS A 258 1.64 -9.40 -3.22
C HIS A 258 1.11 -8.18 -2.47
N VAL A 259 1.39 -6.98 -2.97
CA VAL A 259 0.88 -5.72 -2.40
C VAL A 259 -0.65 -5.66 -2.49
N ALA A 260 -1.21 -6.01 -3.66
CA ALA A 260 -2.66 -6.02 -3.87
C ALA A 260 -3.39 -6.93 -2.87
N ILE A 261 -2.85 -8.12 -2.59
CA ILE A 261 -3.44 -9.03 -1.59
C ILE A 261 -3.40 -8.41 -0.19
N CYS A 262 -2.29 -7.79 0.22
CA CYS A 262 -2.22 -7.12 1.52
C CYS A 262 -3.24 -5.97 1.62
N PHE A 263 -3.35 -5.15 0.58
CA PHE A 263 -4.30 -4.04 0.55
C PHE A 263 -5.76 -4.52 0.45
N ALA A 264 -6.01 -5.64 -0.24
CA ALA A 264 -7.32 -6.29 -0.26
C ALA A 264 -7.73 -6.77 1.14
N CYS A 265 -6.81 -7.32 1.93
CA CYS A 265 -7.06 -7.70 3.32
C CYS A 265 -7.46 -6.48 4.18
N MET A 266 -6.81 -5.32 4.02
CA MET A 266 -7.20 -4.11 4.75
C MET A 266 -8.64 -3.71 4.43
N TYR A 267 -9.02 -3.74 3.17
CA TYR A 267 -10.39 -3.44 2.76
C TYR A 267 -11.40 -4.47 3.24
N ALA A 268 -11.04 -5.76 3.23
CA ALA A 268 -11.90 -6.81 3.76
C ALA A 268 -12.22 -6.59 5.25
N VAL A 269 -11.21 -6.23 6.04
CA VAL A 269 -11.38 -5.86 7.47
C VAL A 269 -12.27 -4.65 7.62
N ALA A 270 -12.02 -3.57 6.87
CA ALA A 270 -12.80 -2.34 6.96
C ALA A 270 -14.28 -2.57 6.59
N ILE A 271 -14.55 -3.34 5.54
CA ILE A 271 -15.90 -3.71 5.12
C ILE A 271 -16.58 -4.59 6.17
N LEU A 272 -15.87 -5.58 6.72
CA LEU A 272 -16.41 -6.47 7.75
C LEU A 272 -16.72 -5.69 9.02
N ALA A 273 -15.81 -4.87 9.51
CA ALA A 273 -16.03 -4.01 10.68
C ALA A 273 -17.30 -3.15 10.55
N HIS A 274 -17.45 -2.55 9.37
CA HIS A 274 -18.65 -1.75 9.09
C HIS A 274 -19.94 -2.59 9.06
N ARG A 275 -19.91 -3.80 8.45
CA ARG A 275 -21.06 -4.69 8.38
C ARG A 275 -21.54 -5.22 9.73
N ILE A 276 -20.61 -5.44 10.67
CA ILE A 276 -20.94 -5.89 12.03
C ILE A 276 -21.25 -4.73 13.00
N GLY A 277 -21.35 -3.49 12.49
CA GLY A 277 -21.62 -2.31 13.30
C GLY A 277 -20.46 -1.86 14.21
N ARG A 278 -19.23 -2.24 13.90
CA ARG A 278 -18.03 -1.92 14.67
C ARG A 278 -17.02 -1.13 13.81
N PRO A 279 -17.39 0.06 13.27
CA PRO A 279 -16.54 0.83 12.36
C PRO A 279 -15.20 1.26 12.98
N GLU A 280 -15.10 1.35 14.31
CA GLU A 280 -13.86 1.65 15.02
C GLU A 280 -12.78 0.55 14.81
N LEU A 281 -13.18 -0.66 14.43
CA LEU A 281 -12.27 -1.78 14.12
C LEU A 281 -11.80 -1.79 12.65
N ALA A 282 -12.21 -0.82 11.82
CA ALA A 282 -11.93 -0.82 10.38
C ALA A 282 -10.42 -0.89 10.01
N ASN A 283 -9.54 -0.48 10.91
CA ASN A 283 -8.10 -0.55 10.74
C ASN A 283 -7.41 -1.57 11.66
N SER A 284 -8.17 -2.38 12.39
CA SER A 284 -7.64 -3.37 13.35
C SER A 284 -7.65 -4.76 12.73
N ILE A 285 -6.60 -5.11 12.01
CA ILE A 285 -6.48 -6.45 11.42
C ILE A 285 -6.43 -7.51 12.52
N ALA A 286 -5.71 -7.23 13.61
CA ALA A 286 -5.60 -8.13 14.74
C ALA A 286 -6.95 -8.49 15.40
N ALA A 287 -7.97 -7.64 15.29
CA ALA A 287 -9.31 -7.94 15.81
C ALA A 287 -10.04 -9.04 15.01
N PHE A 288 -9.53 -9.39 13.82
CA PHE A 288 -10.12 -10.37 12.90
C PHE A 288 -9.16 -11.53 12.56
N THR A 289 -8.06 -11.65 13.28
CA THR A 289 -7.10 -12.76 13.15
C THR A 289 -7.10 -13.60 14.42
N TYR A 290 -6.79 -14.89 14.28
CA TYR A 290 -6.73 -15.84 15.39
C TYR A 290 -5.33 -15.95 15.98
#